data_6d963e8e3046a513e5428c1ac75a1cb8
#
_entry.id   6d963e8e3046a513e5428c1ac75a1cb8
#
_cell.length_a   1.000
_cell.length_b   1.000
_cell.length_c   1.000
_cell.angle_alpha   90.00
_cell.angle_beta   90.00
_cell.angle_gamma   90.00
#
_symmetry.space_group_name_H-M   'P 1'
#
loop_
_entity.id
_entity.type
_entity.pdbx_description
1 polymer ?
#
loop_
_entity_poly.entity_id
_entity_poly.type
_entity_poly.pdbx_seq_one_letter_code
_entity_poly.pdbx_strand_id
1 'polypeptide(L)'
;MSEHSEQVALVAWAKDNENWIPALKLLFAIPNGGKRKNGWWEVGEGLKKGVPDLFLAVPKPAHRGGMAGLFIEMKFNKNKCTPAQEDWLERLRCQGYATTVCYSFEEARDTILDYLEVKK
;
A
#
# COMPACT_ATOMS: atom_id res chain seq x y z
N MET A 1 17.36 0.97 9.63
CA MET A 1 15.97 0.74 9.19
C MET A 1 15.53 1.92 8.35
N SER A 2 14.62 1.71 7.41
CA SER A 2 14.11 2.74 6.52
C SER A 2 12.75 2.33 5.99
N GLU A 3 12.06 3.25 5.31
CA GLU A 3 10.80 2.93 4.63
C GLU A 3 11.01 1.76 3.67
N HIS A 4 12.11 1.82 2.92
CA HIS A 4 12.44 0.77 1.96
C HIS A 4 12.61 -0.59 2.63
N SER A 5 13.38 -0.66 3.71
CA SER A 5 13.61 -1.94 4.40
C SER A 5 12.33 -2.50 5.04
N GLU A 6 11.45 -1.62 5.55
CA GLU A 6 10.16 -2.05 6.09
C GLU A 6 9.26 -2.58 4.99
N GLN A 7 9.27 -1.94 3.82
CA GLN A 7 8.48 -2.40 2.68
C GLN A 7 9.00 -3.74 2.15
N VAL A 8 10.32 -3.90 2.06
CA VAL A 8 10.92 -5.17 1.63
C VAL A 8 10.51 -6.30 2.57
N ALA A 9 10.53 -6.04 3.88
CA ALA A 9 10.11 -7.04 4.87
C ALA A 9 8.63 -7.42 4.69
N LEU A 10 7.77 -6.45 4.40
CA LEU A 10 6.35 -6.68 4.18
C LEU A 10 6.12 -7.56 2.95
N VAL A 11 6.78 -7.25 1.86
CA VAL A 11 6.65 -8.00 0.61
C VAL A 11 7.16 -9.42 0.77
N ALA A 12 8.27 -9.60 1.49
CA ALA A 12 8.81 -10.93 1.78
C ALA A 12 7.85 -11.75 2.64
N TRP A 13 7.27 -11.12 3.66
CA TRP A 13 6.27 -11.77 4.50
C TRP A 13 5.05 -12.22 3.67
N ALA A 14 4.57 -11.37 2.79
CA ALA A 14 3.43 -11.71 1.94
C ALA A 14 3.74 -12.90 1.06
N LYS A 15 4.92 -12.92 0.45
CA LYS A 15 5.33 -14.03 -0.40
C LYS A 15 5.46 -15.32 0.39
N ASP A 16 6.00 -15.27 1.60
CA ASP A 16 6.19 -16.45 2.44
C ASP A 16 4.86 -17.03 2.92
N ASN A 17 3.80 -16.23 2.95
CA ASN A 17 2.50 -16.65 3.49
C ASN A 17 1.40 -16.78 2.42
N GLU A 18 1.70 -16.54 1.17
CA GLU A 18 0.68 -16.53 0.11
C GLU A 18 0.06 -17.91 -0.15
N ASN A 19 0.72 -18.98 0.24
CA ASN A 19 0.16 -20.32 0.03
C ASN A 19 -1.01 -20.63 0.96
N TRP A 20 -1.00 -20.07 2.17
CA TRP A 20 -2.12 -20.27 3.09
C TRP A 20 -3.05 -19.04 3.19
N ILE A 21 -2.59 -17.89 2.71
CA ILE A 21 -3.42 -16.69 2.56
C ILE A 21 -3.32 -16.25 1.10
N PRO A 22 -4.09 -16.90 0.18
CA PRO A 22 -3.94 -16.65 -1.26
C PRO A 22 -4.13 -15.19 -1.68
N ALA A 23 -4.90 -14.42 -0.92
CA ALA A 23 -5.12 -13.01 -1.20
C ALA A 23 -3.81 -12.21 -1.21
N LEU A 24 -2.77 -12.67 -0.49
CA LEU A 24 -1.48 -11.99 -0.45
C LEU A 24 -0.76 -11.99 -1.79
N LYS A 25 -1.14 -12.87 -2.70
CA LYS A 25 -0.62 -12.86 -4.08
C LYS A 25 -0.98 -11.58 -4.82
N LEU A 26 -2.00 -10.88 -4.34
CA LEU A 26 -2.50 -9.66 -4.97
C LEU A 26 -1.95 -8.38 -4.33
N LEU A 27 -0.93 -8.51 -3.49
CA LEU A 27 -0.21 -7.36 -2.94
C LEU A 27 0.94 -7.01 -3.87
N PHE A 28 1.00 -5.78 -4.33
CA PHE A 28 2.08 -5.35 -5.22
C PHE A 28 2.46 -3.89 -4.98
N ALA A 29 3.68 -3.56 -5.35
CA ALA A 29 4.21 -2.21 -5.21
C ALA A 29 3.82 -1.35 -6.40
N ILE A 30 3.64 -0.06 -6.15
CA ILE A 30 3.31 0.93 -7.17
C ILE A 30 4.55 1.82 -7.37
N PRO A 31 5.15 1.85 -8.57
CA PRO A 31 6.27 2.74 -8.82
C PRO A 31 5.86 4.19 -8.65
N ASN A 32 6.74 4.96 -8.05
CA ASN A 32 6.50 6.37 -7.81
C ASN A 32 7.38 7.18 -8.77
N GLY A 33 6.77 8.02 -9.59
CA GLY A 33 7.42 8.70 -10.71
C GLY A 33 8.32 9.87 -10.32
N GLY A 34 8.99 9.85 -9.20
CA GLY A 34 9.65 11.05 -8.74
C GLY A 34 11.17 11.10 -8.77
N LYS A 35 11.86 9.98 -8.74
CA LYS A 35 13.31 9.99 -8.46
C LYS A 35 14.17 9.14 -9.35
N ARG A 36 13.71 8.77 -10.52
CA ARG A 36 14.53 7.98 -11.43
C ARG A 36 15.30 8.87 -12.40
N LYS A 37 16.34 8.31 -12.99
CA LYS A 37 17.19 9.01 -13.97
C LYS A 37 16.39 9.66 -15.08
N ASN A 38 15.29 9.08 -15.49
CA ASN A 38 14.44 9.56 -16.59
C ASN A 38 13.03 9.87 -16.09
N GLY A 39 12.92 10.70 -15.06
CA GLY A 39 11.64 10.99 -14.41
C GLY A 39 10.53 11.45 -15.36
N TRP A 40 10.85 12.28 -16.36
CA TRP A 40 9.89 12.75 -17.34
C TRP A 40 9.36 11.61 -18.22
N TRP A 41 10.19 10.64 -18.49
CA TRP A 41 9.87 9.46 -19.27
C TRP A 41 8.81 8.62 -18.53
N GLU A 42 9.02 8.40 -17.26
CA GLU A 42 8.09 7.66 -16.40
C GLU A 42 6.77 8.39 -16.23
N VAL A 43 6.79 9.70 -16.10
CA VAL A 43 5.59 10.53 -16.04
C VAL A 43 4.79 10.38 -17.33
N GLY A 44 5.48 10.34 -18.48
CA GLY A 44 4.83 10.11 -19.77
C GLY A 44 4.15 8.76 -19.85
N GLU A 45 4.63 7.77 -19.09
CA GLU A 45 4.03 6.44 -19.02
C GLU A 45 2.89 6.34 -18.00
N GLY A 46 2.56 7.42 -17.32
CA GLY A 46 1.45 7.45 -16.39
C GLY A 46 1.82 7.33 -14.92
N LEU A 47 3.11 7.32 -14.59
CA LEU A 47 3.54 7.30 -13.20
C LEU A 47 3.28 8.67 -12.57
N LYS A 48 2.77 8.68 -11.36
CA LYS A 48 2.38 9.90 -10.68
C LYS A 48 3.00 9.98 -9.30
N LYS A 49 3.47 11.17 -8.95
CA LYS A 49 4.04 11.44 -7.65
C LYS A 49 2.96 11.42 -6.57
N GLY A 50 3.26 10.79 -5.45
CA GLY A 50 2.38 10.81 -4.29
C GLY A 50 1.41 9.64 -4.19
N VAL A 51 1.33 8.79 -5.22
CA VAL A 51 0.51 7.58 -5.17
C VAL A 51 1.05 6.68 -4.06
N PRO A 52 0.18 6.02 -3.27
CA PRO A 52 0.66 5.11 -2.21
C PRO A 52 1.60 4.03 -2.71
N ASP A 53 2.44 3.52 -1.81
CA ASP A 53 3.52 2.59 -2.15
C ASP A 53 3.06 1.21 -2.60
N LEU A 54 1.96 0.73 -2.04
CA LEU A 54 1.49 -0.65 -2.27
C LEU A 54 -0.02 -0.68 -2.43
N PHE A 55 -0.49 -1.68 -3.17
CA PHE A 55 -1.91 -1.94 -3.32
C PHE A 55 -2.20 -3.42 -3.11
N LEU A 56 -3.19 -3.71 -2.27
CA LEU A 56 -3.74 -5.05 -2.11
C LEU A 56 -5.06 -5.08 -2.90
N ALA A 57 -5.04 -5.76 -4.03
CA ALA A 57 -6.14 -5.76 -4.99
C ALA A 57 -7.21 -6.80 -4.61
N VAL A 58 -7.75 -6.67 -3.40
CA VAL A 58 -8.74 -7.58 -2.83
C VAL A 58 -9.88 -6.72 -2.29
N PRO A 59 -11.11 -6.88 -2.80
CA PRO A 59 -12.23 -6.11 -2.27
C PRO A 59 -12.75 -6.69 -0.97
N LYS A 60 -13.32 -5.82 -0.13
CA LYS A 60 -14.13 -6.26 1.01
C LYS A 60 -15.59 -6.16 0.58
N PRO A 61 -16.36 -7.23 0.71
CA PRO A 61 -17.78 -7.19 0.35
C PRO A 61 -18.58 -6.26 1.27
N ALA A 62 -19.77 -5.87 0.80
CA ALA A 62 -20.59 -4.87 1.50
C ALA A 62 -20.86 -5.24 2.96
N HIS A 63 -21.11 -6.51 3.26
CA HIS A 63 -21.41 -6.97 4.62
C HIS A 63 -20.17 -6.93 5.54
N ARG A 64 -18.99 -6.63 5.01
CA ARG A 64 -17.75 -6.48 5.79
C ARG A 64 -17.16 -5.08 5.68
N GLY A 65 -17.94 -4.10 5.23
CA GLY A 65 -17.51 -2.72 5.14
C GLY A 65 -17.41 -2.16 3.73
N GLY A 66 -17.43 -3.00 2.71
CA GLY A 66 -17.55 -2.54 1.31
C GLY A 66 -16.40 -1.67 0.83
N MET A 67 -15.22 -2.25 0.63
CA MET A 67 -14.06 -1.52 0.08
C MET A 67 -13.61 -2.16 -1.23
N ALA A 68 -13.13 -1.33 -2.16
CA ALA A 68 -12.68 -1.82 -3.46
C ALA A 68 -11.28 -2.42 -3.45
N GLY A 69 -10.50 -2.13 -2.43
CA GLY A 69 -9.13 -2.60 -2.25
C GLY A 69 -8.47 -1.78 -1.16
N LEU A 70 -7.22 -2.10 -0.84
CA LEU A 70 -6.46 -1.42 0.22
C LEU A 70 -5.16 -0.84 -0.34
N PHE A 71 -5.00 0.48 -0.23
CA PHE A 71 -3.74 1.17 -0.55
C PHE A 71 -2.96 1.40 0.74
N ILE A 72 -1.66 1.17 0.67
CA ILE A 72 -0.77 1.30 1.83
C ILE A 72 0.36 2.27 1.50
N GLU A 73 0.49 3.31 2.33
CA GLU A 73 1.61 4.23 2.29
C GLU A 73 2.57 3.86 3.40
N MET A 74 3.83 3.58 3.08
CA MET A 74 4.84 3.25 4.09
C MET A 74 5.59 4.50 4.51
N LYS A 75 5.73 4.68 5.80
CA LYS A 75 6.51 5.77 6.39
C LYS A 75 7.49 5.19 7.41
N PHE A 76 8.51 5.96 7.73
CA PHE A 76 9.49 5.55 8.71
C PHE A 76 9.63 6.61 9.79
N ASN A 77 9.77 6.18 11.04
CA ASN A 77 9.97 7.08 12.17
C ASN A 77 8.78 8.04 12.35
N LYS A 78 9.04 9.34 12.36
CA LYS A 78 8.02 10.37 12.53
C LYS A 78 7.72 11.12 11.22
N ASN A 79 8.15 10.56 10.10
CA ASN A 79 7.92 11.18 8.80
C ASN A 79 6.43 11.30 8.52
N LYS A 80 6.04 12.43 7.99
CA LYS A 80 4.64 12.69 7.64
C LYS A 80 4.43 12.56 6.15
N CYS A 81 3.19 12.29 5.76
CA CYS A 81 2.83 12.31 4.36
C CYS A 81 3.00 13.72 3.79
N THR A 82 3.47 13.79 2.54
CA THR A 82 3.52 15.05 1.81
C THR A 82 2.09 15.46 1.42
N PRO A 83 1.88 16.73 1.06
CA PRO A 83 0.56 17.14 0.57
C PRO A 83 0.07 16.33 -0.61
N ALA A 84 0.97 15.94 -1.53
CA ALA A 84 0.60 15.11 -2.67
C ALA A 84 0.13 13.72 -2.21
N GLN A 85 0.82 13.13 -1.24
CA GLN A 85 0.43 11.83 -0.68
C GLN A 85 -0.91 11.90 0.02
N GLU A 86 -1.13 12.94 0.82
CA GLU A 86 -2.41 13.12 1.50
C GLU A 86 -3.57 13.30 0.51
N ASP A 87 -3.35 14.06 -0.54
CA ASP A 87 -4.35 14.26 -1.58
C ASP A 87 -4.73 12.94 -2.25
N TRP A 88 -3.74 12.11 -2.58
CA TRP A 88 -3.99 10.80 -3.16
C TRP A 88 -4.81 9.91 -2.24
N LEU A 89 -4.43 9.85 -0.96
CA LEU A 89 -5.15 9.03 0.01
C LEU A 89 -6.60 9.46 0.12
N GLU A 90 -6.86 10.77 0.16
CA GLU A 90 -8.22 11.29 0.24
C GLU A 90 -9.03 10.97 -1.01
N ARG A 91 -8.45 11.18 -2.19
CA ARG A 91 -9.14 10.88 -3.45
C ARG A 91 -9.49 9.41 -3.58
N LEU A 92 -8.58 8.54 -3.15
CA LEU A 92 -8.81 7.10 -3.18
C LEU A 92 -9.92 6.68 -2.22
N ARG A 93 -9.94 7.26 -1.02
CA ARG A 93 -11.04 7.00 -0.08
C ARG A 93 -12.38 7.41 -0.66
N CYS A 94 -12.43 8.54 -1.35
CA CYS A 94 -13.66 9.01 -1.99
C CYS A 94 -14.15 8.06 -3.09
N GLN A 95 -13.26 7.25 -3.65
CA GLN A 95 -13.63 6.27 -4.67
C GLN A 95 -13.94 4.88 -4.08
N GLY A 96 -13.96 4.77 -2.75
CA GLY A 96 -14.35 3.51 -2.10
C GLY A 96 -13.19 2.58 -1.75
N TYR A 97 -11.95 3.06 -1.81
CA TYR A 97 -10.80 2.27 -1.40
C TYR A 97 -10.48 2.52 0.06
N ALA A 98 -10.02 1.48 0.75
CA ALA A 98 -9.40 1.64 2.06
C ALA A 98 -7.98 2.18 1.85
N THR A 99 -7.55 3.07 2.72
CA THR A 99 -6.19 3.61 2.70
C THR A 99 -5.60 3.58 4.09
N THR A 100 -4.30 3.37 4.19
CA THR A 100 -3.61 3.35 5.47
C THR A 100 -2.21 3.91 5.32
N VAL A 101 -1.70 4.52 6.39
CA VAL A 101 -0.31 4.94 6.51
C VAL A 101 0.30 4.09 7.61
N CYS A 102 1.31 3.33 7.28
CA CYS A 102 1.94 2.39 8.22
C CYS A 102 3.39 2.77 8.45
N TYR A 103 3.81 2.72 9.70
CA TYR A 103 5.13 3.18 10.12
C TYR A 103 6.12 2.05 10.36
N SER A 104 5.70 0.80 10.16
CA SER A 104 6.57 -0.37 10.29
C SER A 104 5.99 -1.53 9.50
N PHE A 105 6.84 -2.53 9.25
CA PHE A 105 6.39 -3.80 8.69
C PHE A 105 5.26 -4.40 9.53
N GLU A 106 5.44 -4.46 10.84
CA GLU A 106 4.45 -5.08 11.73
C GLU A 106 3.10 -4.39 11.66
N GLU A 107 3.11 -3.07 11.61
CA GLU A 107 1.88 -2.29 11.49
C GLU A 107 1.17 -2.57 10.18
N ALA A 108 1.91 -2.63 9.08
CA ALA A 108 1.34 -2.93 7.77
C ALA A 108 0.84 -4.37 7.69
N ARG A 109 1.60 -5.32 8.21
CA ARG A 109 1.18 -6.72 8.29
C ARG A 109 -0.15 -6.85 9.04
N ASP A 110 -0.23 -6.24 10.20
CA ASP A 110 -1.43 -6.33 11.04
C ASP A 110 -2.62 -5.66 10.37
N THR A 111 -2.40 -4.55 9.69
CA THR A 111 -3.45 -3.88 8.92
C THR A 111 -3.98 -4.78 7.80
N ILE A 112 -3.10 -5.45 7.08
CA ILE A 112 -3.49 -6.39 6.02
C ILE A 112 -4.31 -7.54 6.59
N LEU A 113 -3.83 -8.14 7.69
CA LEU A 113 -4.54 -9.25 8.32
C LEU A 113 -5.93 -8.83 8.81
N ASP A 114 -6.04 -7.65 9.40
CA ASP A 114 -7.33 -7.11 9.82
C ASP A 114 -8.25 -6.85 8.63
N TYR A 115 -7.72 -6.28 7.56
CA TYR A 115 -8.48 -6.01 6.33
C TYR A 115 -9.03 -7.31 5.73
N LEU A 116 -8.21 -8.36 5.69
CA LEU A 116 -8.58 -9.67 5.17
C LEU A 116 -9.37 -10.51 6.17
N GLU A 117 -9.49 -10.05 7.41
CA GLU A 117 -10.15 -10.75 8.50
C GLU A 117 -9.53 -12.12 8.76
N VAL A 118 -8.21 -12.19 8.70
CA VAL A 118 -7.44 -13.39 9.00
C VAL A 118 -6.97 -13.30 10.44
N LYS A 119 -7.20 -14.36 11.21
CA LYS A 119 -6.74 -14.41 12.60
C LYS A 119 -5.21 -14.52 12.64
N LYS A 120 -4.63 -13.77 13.53
CA LYS A 120 -3.19 -13.78 13.74
C LYS A 120 -2.72 -15.00 14.50
#